data_d63a5d1a9e3a38708fe55956e2453361
#
_entry.id   d63a5d1a9e3a38708fe55956e2453361
#
_cell.length_a   1.000
_cell.length_b   1.000
_cell.length_c   1.000
_cell.angle_alpha   90.00
_cell.angle_beta   90.00
_cell.angle_gamma   90.00
#
_symmetry.space_group_name_H-M   'P 1'
#
loop_
_entity.id
_entity.type
_entity.pdbx_description
1 polymer ?
#
loop_
_entity_poly.entity_id
_entity_poly.type
_entity_poly.pdbx_seq_one_letter_code
_entity_poly.pdbx_strand_id
1 'polypeptide(L)'
;ILKCILIPGTKIVIVGAAFRQSKVIFEYMDTIWRNAPILRSVCTDSSGPRRDVDRCTMRVNDSWAMAVPLGDGSKIRGLRAHTIIADEFNSIPVDIYETVVAGFAAVSANPTQNLKQAARLKILQDTGEWNETMEIDYKDRQTNQSIIAGTCGYGFEHFASYWKKYKSTIQTKGDFQKAAEEAGEDLDKVPEYMKRLDWKSFSIVRIPYELIPEGFMDDQQVARSRATMHNGIYQMEYGACFTSDSQGFFK
;
A
#
# COMPACT_ATOMS: atom_id res chain seq x y z
N ILE A 1 -13.55 -1.58 -0.29
CA ILE A 1 -14.89 -1.86 -0.84
C ILE A 1 -15.14 -1.03 -2.08
N LEU A 2 -15.03 0.30 -2.02
CA LEU A 2 -15.32 1.18 -3.16
C LEU A 2 -14.55 0.77 -4.43
N LYS A 3 -13.26 0.46 -4.30
CA LYS A 3 -12.45 -0.04 -5.44
C LYS A 3 -13.01 -1.33 -6.03
N CYS A 4 -13.52 -2.24 -5.20
CA CYS A 4 -14.14 -3.49 -5.66
C CYS A 4 -15.44 -3.27 -6.45
N ILE A 5 -16.16 -2.18 -6.16
CA ILE A 5 -17.39 -1.81 -6.88
C ILE A 5 -17.04 -1.13 -8.20
N LEU A 6 -16.14 -0.14 -8.15
CA LEU A 6 -15.81 0.70 -9.30
C LEU A 6 -14.97 -0.03 -10.37
N ILE A 7 -14.23 -1.05 -9.95
CA ILE A 7 -13.30 -1.79 -10.81
C ILE A 7 -13.63 -3.28 -10.69
N PRO A 8 -14.53 -3.80 -11.52
CA PRO A 8 -14.92 -5.21 -11.50
C PRO A 8 -13.71 -6.15 -11.65
N GLY A 9 -13.75 -7.26 -10.92
CA GLY A 9 -12.67 -8.25 -10.91
C GLY A 9 -11.44 -7.85 -10.09
N THR A 10 -11.51 -6.75 -9.32
CA THR A 10 -10.41 -6.33 -8.43
C THR A 10 -10.13 -7.38 -7.35
N LYS A 11 -8.86 -7.67 -7.14
CA LYS A 11 -8.36 -8.60 -6.12
C LYS A 11 -7.48 -7.83 -5.14
N ILE A 12 -7.87 -7.82 -3.87
CA ILE A 12 -7.16 -7.11 -2.80
C ILE A 12 -6.67 -8.13 -1.78
N VAL A 13 -5.40 -8.10 -1.43
CA VAL A 13 -4.84 -8.89 -0.32
C VAL A 13 -4.42 -7.95 0.80
N ILE A 14 -4.82 -8.27 2.01
CA ILE A 14 -4.53 -7.53 3.23
C ILE A 14 -3.61 -8.42 4.07
N VAL A 15 -2.44 -7.92 4.41
CA VAL A 15 -1.45 -8.58 5.25
C VAL A 15 -1.09 -7.72 6.46
N GLY A 16 -0.76 -8.36 7.54
CA GLY A 16 -0.18 -7.77 8.75
C GLY A 16 0.74 -8.79 9.39
N ALA A 17 1.62 -8.41 10.29
CA ALA A 17 2.54 -9.34 10.95
C ALA A 17 1.81 -10.48 11.64
N ALA A 18 0.68 -10.20 12.27
CA ALA A 18 -0.23 -11.21 12.82
C ALA A 18 -1.59 -11.17 12.10
N PHE A 19 -2.23 -12.32 11.98
CA PHE A 19 -3.56 -12.42 11.34
C PHE A 19 -4.60 -11.51 12.00
N ARG A 20 -4.49 -11.29 13.32
CA ARG A 20 -5.36 -10.37 14.04
C ARG A 20 -5.29 -8.95 13.48
N GLN A 21 -4.12 -8.47 13.07
CA GLN A 21 -3.94 -7.13 12.49
C GLN A 21 -4.62 -7.03 11.12
N SER A 22 -4.36 -7.97 10.21
CA SER A 22 -5.03 -7.98 8.91
C SER A 22 -6.55 -8.13 9.01
N LYS A 23 -7.06 -8.81 10.06
CA LYS A 23 -8.51 -8.92 10.34
C LYS A 23 -9.16 -7.61 10.73
N VAL A 24 -8.46 -6.67 11.34
CA VAL A 24 -9.04 -5.37 11.74
C VAL A 24 -9.60 -4.64 10.52
N ILE A 25 -8.83 -4.57 9.44
CA ILE A 25 -9.31 -3.94 8.19
C ILE A 25 -10.53 -4.69 7.63
N PHE A 26 -10.52 -6.03 7.71
CA PHE A 26 -11.67 -6.83 7.30
C PHE A 26 -12.92 -6.53 8.15
N GLU A 27 -12.77 -6.34 9.45
CA GLU A 27 -13.88 -6.02 10.35
C GLU A 27 -14.50 -4.65 10.06
N TYR A 28 -13.70 -3.66 9.68
CA TYR A 28 -14.23 -2.39 9.16
C TYR A 28 -15.02 -2.59 7.87
N MET A 29 -14.56 -3.42 6.95
CA MET A 29 -15.32 -3.73 5.73
C MET A 29 -16.63 -4.46 6.05
N ASP A 30 -16.63 -5.40 6.99
CA ASP A 30 -17.83 -6.10 7.45
C ASP A 30 -18.84 -5.13 8.10
N THR A 31 -18.35 -4.20 8.91
CA THR A 31 -19.18 -3.14 9.52
C THR A 31 -19.82 -2.26 8.45
N ILE A 32 -19.06 -1.82 7.45
CA ILE A 32 -19.59 -1.04 6.33
C ILE A 32 -20.65 -1.86 5.57
N TRP A 33 -20.37 -3.13 5.30
CA TRP A 33 -21.31 -4.03 4.62
C TRP A 33 -22.64 -4.15 5.34
N ARG A 34 -22.60 -4.32 6.66
CA ARG A 34 -23.82 -4.44 7.48
C ARG A 34 -24.63 -3.15 7.54
N ASN A 35 -23.95 -2.00 7.62
CA ASN A 35 -24.56 -0.70 7.83
C ASN A 35 -24.92 0.05 6.55
N ALA A 36 -24.60 -0.48 5.38
CA ALA A 36 -24.88 0.14 4.09
C ALA A 36 -25.83 -0.71 3.23
N PRO A 37 -27.17 -0.61 3.44
CA PRO A 37 -28.14 -1.36 2.64
C PRO A 37 -28.03 -1.11 1.14
N ILE A 38 -27.73 0.13 0.74
CA ILE A 38 -27.54 0.52 -0.66
C ILE A 38 -26.37 -0.25 -1.31
N LEU A 39 -25.30 -0.49 -0.55
CA LEU A 39 -24.18 -1.30 -1.02
C LEU A 39 -24.63 -2.73 -1.34
N ARG A 40 -25.44 -3.32 -0.47
CA ARG A 40 -25.96 -4.68 -0.65
C ARG A 40 -26.94 -4.77 -1.81
N SER A 41 -27.75 -3.74 -2.06
CA SER A 41 -28.75 -3.74 -3.15
C SER A 41 -28.13 -3.71 -4.55
N VAL A 42 -26.87 -3.23 -4.69
CA VAL A 42 -26.16 -3.20 -5.99
C VAL A 42 -25.20 -4.38 -6.18
N CYS A 43 -25.16 -5.30 -5.23
CA CYS A 43 -24.30 -6.48 -5.26
C CYS A 43 -25.10 -7.76 -5.46
N THR A 44 -24.46 -8.80 -6.00
CA THR A 44 -25.04 -10.13 -6.16
C THR A 44 -25.23 -10.82 -4.80
N ASP A 45 -26.16 -11.81 -4.72
CA ASP A 45 -26.42 -12.60 -3.52
C ASP A 45 -25.18 -13.37 -3.02
N SER A 46 -24.21 -13.63 -3.88
CA SER A 46 -22.95 -14.27 -3.52
C SER A 46 -21.95 -13.33 -2.84
N SER A 47 -22.26 -12.02 -2.80
CA SER A 47 -21.41 -11.00 -2.16
C SER A 47 -21.57 -11.02 -0.65
N GLY A 48 -20.57 -10.47 0.04
CA GLY A 48 -20.57 -10.34 1.50
C GLY A 48 -19.33 -10.92 2.17
N PRO A 49 -19.29 -10.82 3.52
CA PRO A 49 -18.17 -11.31 4.30
C PRO A 49 -18.24 -12.82 4.48
N ARG A 50 -17.08 -13.46 4.38
CA ARG A 50 -16.85 -14.88 4.67
C ARG A 50 -15.68 -15.01 5.62
N ARG A 51 -15.82 -15.83 6.65
CA ARG A 51 -14.79 -16.06 7.67
C ARG A 51 -14.43 -17.54 7.70
N ASP A 52 -13.19 -17.81 7.32
CA ASP A 52 -12.56 -19.13 7.45
C ASP A 52 -11.50 -19.08 8.56
N VAL A 53 -10.95 -20.22 8.92
CA VAL A 53 -9.95 -20.35 9.98
C VAL A 53 -8.64 -19.62 9.62
N ASP A 54 -8.26 -19.69 8.36
CA ASP A 54 -6.98 -19.20 7.83
C ASP A 54 -7.10 -17.93 6.99
N ARG A 55 -8.32 -17.42 6.76
CA ARG A 55 -8.54 -16.18 5.97
C ARG A 55 -9.91 -15.59 6.23
N CYS A 56 -10.02 -14.29 5.99
CA CYS A 56 -11.32 -13.61 5.94
C CYS A 56 -11.45 -12.92 4.58
N THR A 57 -12.57 -13.15 3.89
CA THR A 57 -12.79 -12.64 2.54
C THR A 57 -14.06 -11.80 2.48
N MET A 58 -13.96 -10.56 2.00
CA MET A 58 -15.09 -9.73 1.59
C MET A 58 -15.27 -9.88 0.08
N ARG A 59 -16.38 -10.45 -0.34
CA ARG A 59 -16.73 -10.56 -1.76
C ARG A 59 -17.66 -9.41 -2.18
N VAL A 60 -17.41 -8.81 -3.32
CA VAL A 60 -18.21 -7.73 -3.91
C VAL A 60 -18.32 -8.02 -5.40
N ASN A 61 -19.41 -8.64 -5.82
CA ASN A 61 -19.59 -9.16 -7.17
C ASN A 61 -18.41 -10.06 -7.59
N ASP A 62 -17.72 -9.74 -8.69
CA ASP A 62 -16.56 -10.48 -9.18
C ASP A 62 -15.26 -10.11 -8.49
N SER A 63 -15.29 -9.09 -7.62
CA SER A 63 -14.14 -8.60 -6.86
C SER A 63 -14.07 -9.25 -5.47
N TRP A 64 -12.89 -9.23 -4.86
CA TRP A 64 -12.73 -9.67 -3.48
C TRP A 64 -11.58 -8.93 -2.77
N ALA A 65 -11.72 -8.79 -1.46
CA ALA A 65 -10.67 -8.39 -0.54
C ALA A 65 -10.46 -9.48 0.51
N MET A 66 -9.24 -9.94 0.69
CA MET A 66 -8.90 -11.08 1.53
C MET A 66 -7.85 -10.69 2.56
N ALA A 67 -8.15 -10.86 3.84
CA ALA A 67 -7.20 -10.80 4.93
C ALA A 67 -6.60 -12.19 5.17
N VAL A 68 -5.28 -12.27 5.17
CA VAL A 68 -4.54 -13.53 5.33
C VAL A 68 -3.49 -13.41 6.43
N PRO A 69 -3.17 -14.54 7.13
CA PRO A 69 -2.03 -14.60 8.02
C PRO A 69 -0.74 -14.57 7.21
N LEU A 70 0.20 -13.73 7.60
CA LEU A 70 1.51 -13.69 6.93
C LEU A 70 2.32 -14.96 7.21
N GLY A 71 2.44 -15.35 8.49
CA GLY A 71 3.26 -16.47 8.92
C GLY A 71 4.71 -16.32 8.42
N ASP A 72 5.25 -17.43 7.92
CA ASP A 72 6.56 -17.50 7.23
C ASP A 72 6.45 -17.23 5.72
N GLY A 73 5.29 -16.85 5.24
CA GLY A 73 5.01 -16.59 3.82
C GLY A 73 4.73 -17.84 2.98
N SER A 74 5.05 -19.05 3.45
CA SER A 74 4.95 -20.29 2.65
C SER A 74 3.52 -20.60 2.21
N LYS A 75 2.55 -20.44 3.10
CA LYS A 75 1.12 -20.75 2.86
C LYS A 75 0.40 -19.75 1.96
N ILE A 76 0.92 -18.53 1.84
CA ILE A 76 0.31 -17.49 1.01
C ILE A 76 1.04 -17.30 -0.31
N ARG A 77 2.17 -17.95 -0.50
CA ARG A 77 2.95 -17.90 -1.75
C ARG A 77 2.09 -18.33 -2.93
N GLY A 78 2.11 -17.54 -4.00
CA GLY A 78 1.32 -17.81 -5.21
C GLY A 78 -0.03 -17.11 -5.27
N LEU A 79 -0.46 -16.39 -4.24
CA LEU A 79 -1.60 -15.49 -4.35
C LEU A 79 -1.36 -14.45 -5.47
N ARG A 80 -2.45 -13.95 -6.04
CA ARG A 80 -2.42 -12.88 -7.02
C ARG A 80 -3.36 -11.79 -6.59
N ALA A 81 -2.87 -10.55 -6.56
CA ALA A 81 -3.62 -9.39 -6.14
C ALA A 81 -3.33 -8.20 -7.06
N HIS A 82 -4.33 -7.35 -7.27
CA HIS A 82 -4.19 -6.07 -7.96
C HIS A 82 -3.88 -4.95 -6.96
N THR A 83 -4.20 -5.18 -5.70
CA THR A 83 -3.88 -4.26 -4.60
C THR A 83 -3.41 -5.06 -3.40
N ILE A 84 -2.30 -4.64 -2.84
CA ILE A 84 -1.78 -5.15 -1.57
C ILE A 84 -1.98 -4.06 -0.53
N ILE A 85 -2.49 -4.42 0.65
CA ILE A 85 -2.54 -3.56 1.82
C ILE A 85 -1.70 -4.24 2.89
N ALA A 86 -0.55 -3.64 3.22
CA ALA A 86 0.32 -4.06 4.30
C ALA A 86 0.10 -3.14 5.49
N ASP A 87 -0.55 -3.66 6.52
CA ASP A 87 -0.90 -2.94 7.74
C ASP A 87 0.12 -3.23 8.84
N GLU A 88 0.38 -2.23 9.67
CA GLU A 88 1.45 -2.26 10.68
C GLU A 88 2.80 -2.71 10.07
N PHE A 89 3.16 -2.07 8.97
CA PHE A 89 4.27 -2.48 8.11
C PHE A 89 5.60 -2.59 8.86
N ASN A 90 5.81 -1.76 9.88
CA ASN A 90 7.01 -1.82 10.71
C ASN A 90 7.18 -3.17 11.43
N SER A 91 6.08 -3.88 11.69
CA SER A 91 6.07 -5.20 12.33
C SER A 91 6.17 -6.36 11.32
N ILE A 92 6.03 -6.10 10.03
CA ILE A 92 6.13 -7.12 8.97
C ILE A 92 7.61 -7.38 8.67
N PRO A 93 8.09 -8.64 8.71
CA PRO A 93 9.44 -8.96 8.28
C PRO A 93 9.66 -8.55 6.81
N VAL A 94 10.63 -7.68 6.56
CA VAL A 94 10.85 -7.08 5.24
C VAL A 94 11.20 -8.11 4.19
N ASP A 95 11.96 -9.12 4.53
CA ASP A 95 12.32 -10.24 3.65
C ASP A 95 11.09 -11.02 3.17
N ILE A 96 10.11 -11.28 4.03
CA ILE A 96 8.85 -11.91 3.66
C ILE A 96 8.02 -10.97 2.78
N TYR A 97 7.97 -9.68 3.11
CA TYR A 97 7.27 -8.72 2.29
C TYR A 97 7.84 -8.67 0.87
N GLU A 98 9.15 -8.51 0.72
CA GLU A 98 9.81 -8.36 -0.57
C GLU A 98 9.82 -9.66 -1.39
N THR A 99 10.03 -10.81 -0.75
CA THR A 99 10.15 -12.09 -1.48
C THR A 99 8.83 -12.79 -1.76
N VAL A 100 7.78 -12.51 -0.97
CA VAL A 100 6.48 -13.20 -1.08
C VAL A 100 5.37 -12.21 -1.42
N VAL A 101 5.16 -11.21 -0.56
CA VAL A 101 3.98 -10.33 -0.63
C VAL A 101 4.04 -9.41 -1.84
N ALA A 102 5.16 -8.78 -2.11
CA ALA A 102 5.35 -7.91 -3.27
C ALA A 102 5.11 -8.66 -4.59
N GLY A 103 5.43 -9.96 -4.64
CA GLY A 103 5.18 -10.82 -5.79
C GLY A 103 3.69 -11.03 -6.13
N PHE A 104 2.76 -10.80 -5.19
CA PHE A 104 1.32 -10.92 -5.48
C PHE A 104 0.85 -9.97 -6.56
N ALA A 105 1.42 -8.78 -6.61
CA ALA A 105 1.10 -7.71 -7.56
C ALA A 105 2.00 -7.74 -8.82
N ALA A 106 2.79 -8.79 -9.04
CA ALA A 106 3.69 -8.86 -10.19
C ALA A 106 2.98 -9.07 -11.53
N VAL A 107 1.77 -9.65 -11.51
CA VAL A 107 1.00 -9.91 -12.72
C VAL A 107 -0.12 -8.89 -12.83
N SER A 108 -0.22 -8.21 -13.98
CA SER A 108 -1.29 -7.23 -14.21
C SER A 108 -2.68 -7.88 -14.20
N ALA A 109 -3.71 -7.07 -13.96
CA ALA A 109 -5.10 -7.53 -13.90
C ALA A 109 -5.57 -8.19 -15.21
N ASN A 110 -5.13 -7.65 -16.34
CA ASN A 110 -5.53 -8.09 -17.68
C ASN A 110 -4.33 -8.24 -18.63
N PRO A 111 -3.43 -9.23 -18.40
CA PRO A 111 -2.18 -9.34 -19.15
C PRO A 111 -2.40 -9.51 -20.67
N THR A 112 -3.40 -10.28 -21.07
CA THR A 112 -3.73 -10.49 -22.49
C THR A 112 -4.22 -9.21 -23.17
N GLN A 113 -5.03 -8.42 -22.47
CA GLN A 113 -5.51 -7.15 -23.00
C GLN A 113 -4.39 -6.13 -23.11
N ASN A 114 -3.52 -6.09 -22.11
CA ASN A 114 -2.35 -5.21 -22.12
C ASN A 114 -1.39 -5.55 -23.29
N LEU A 115 -1.16 -6.84 -23.54
CA LEU A 115 -0.35 -7.29 -24.68
C LEU A 115 -0.96 -6.89 -26.04
N LYS A 116 -2.29 -7.08 -26.20
CA LYS A 116 -3.00 -6.65 -27.42
C LYS A 116 -2.89 -5.15 -27.65
N GLN A 117 -3.00 -4.37 -26.59
CA GLN A 117 -2.88 -2.91 -26.66
C GLN A 117 -1.47 -2.44 -26.93
N ALA A 118 -0.46 -3.06 -26.30
CA ALA A 118 0.94 -2.77 -26.58
C ALA A 118 1.27 -3.05 -28.05
N ALA A 119 0.79 -4.18 -28.60
CA ALA A 119 0.94 -4.50 -30.00
C ALA A 119 0.25 -3.47 -30.92
N ARG A 120 -0.96 -3.04 -30.57
CA ARG A 120 -1.68 -1.99 -31.33
C ARG A 120 -0.95 -0.66 -31.31
N LEU A 121 -0.44 -0.23 -30.14
CA LEU A 121 0.33 1.01 -30.04
C LEU A 121 1.60 0.96 -30.90
N LYS A 122 2.29 -0.18 -30.90
CA LYS A 122 3.47 -0.37 -31.75
C LYS A 122 3.11 -0.23 -33.25
N ILE A 123 2.01 -0.83 -33.70
CA ILE A 123 1.53 -0.68 -35.08
C ILE A 123 1.24 0.80 -35.40
N LEU A 124 0.56 1.52 -34.50
CA LEU A 124 0.26 2.94 -34.68
C LEU A 124 1.52 3.81 -34.73
N GLN A 125 2.54 3.47 -33.95
CA GLN A 125 3.86 4.11 -34.01
C GLN A 125 4.57 3.84 -35.36
N ASP A 126 4.55 2.59 -35.81
CA ASP A 126 5.19 2.18 -37.05
C ASP A 126 4.46 2.77 -38.30
N THR A 127 3.14 3.01 -38.23
CA THR A 127 2.35 3.63 -39.29
C THR A 127 2.32 5.16 -39.24
N GLY A 128 2.88 5.77 -38.19
CA GLY A 128 2.88 7.22 -38.00
C GLY A 128 1.51 7.79 -37.53
N GLU A 129 0.57 6.95 -37.18
CA GLU A 129 -0.75 7.35 -36.66
C GLU A 129 -0.80 7.56 -35.16
N TRP A 130 0.32 7.35 -34.48
CA TRP A 130 0.45 7.50 -33.02
C TRP A 130 0.44 8.97 -32.59
N ASN A 131 -0.17 9.24 -31.44
CA ASN A 131 -0.10 10.52 -30.74
C ASN A 131 0.03 10.33 -29.22
N GLU A 132 0.46 11.38 -28.51
CA GLU A 132 0.71 11.36 -27.06
C GLU A 132 -0.54 11.02 -26.22
N THR A 133 -1.74 11.38 -26.68
CA THR A 133 -2.99 11.07 -25.95
C THR A 133 -3.26 9.57 -25.91
N MET A 134 -2.90 8.84 -26.95
CA MET A 134 -3.02 7.37 -26.99
C MET A 134 -2.08 6.68 -25.99
N GLU A 135 -0.92 7.27 -25.73
CA GLU A 135 0.02 6.75 -24.73
C GLU A 135 -0.47 7.03 -23.31
N ILE A 136 -1.08 8.19 -23.07
CA ILE A 136 -1.70 8.53 -21.77
C ILE A 136 -2.83 7.55 -21.48
N ASP A 137 -3.73 7.31 -22.42
CA ASP A 137 -4.83 6.34 -22.29
C ASP A 137 -4.33 4.91 -21.99
N TYR A 138 -3.16 4.55 -22.48
CA TYR A 138 -2.54 3.26 -22.19
C TYR A 138 -1.92 3.21 -20.80
N LYS A 139 -1.25 4.27 -20.36
CA LYS A 139 -0.57 4.37 -19.06
C LYS A 139 -1.55 4.50 -17.89
N ASP A 140 -2.67 5.17 -18.07
CA ASP A 140 -3.69 5.35 -17.03
C ASP A 140 -4.47 4.06 -16.71
N ARG A 141 -4.20 2.97 -17.40
CA ARG A 141 -4.87 1.70 -17.15
C ARG A 141 -4.22 0.95 -16.00
N GLN A 142 -4.96 0.97 -14.92
CA GLN A 142 -4.88 0.08 -13.74
C GLN A 142 -3.54 -0.64 -13.54
N THR A 143 -2.56 0.10 -13.05
CA THR A 143 -1.39 -0.52 -12.46
C THR A 143 -1.77 -1.19 -11.14
N ASN A 144 -1.13 -2.30 -10.82
CA ASN A 144 -1.24 -2.89 -9.50
C ASN A 144 -0.71 -1.90 -8.45
N GLN A 145 -1.26 -1.94 -7.25
CA GLN A 145 -1.02 -0.95 -6.21
C GLN A 145 -0.56 -1.63 -4.92
N SER A 146 0.43 -1.06 -4.26
CA SER A 146 0.81 -1.41 -2.89
C SER A 146 0.53 -0.23 -1.97
N ILE A 147 -0.23 -0.50 -0.90
CA ILE A 147 -0.54 0.44 0.18
C ILE A 147 0.19 -0.07 1.41
N ILE A 148 1.12 0.72 1.91
CA ILE A 148 1.92 0.41 3.09
C ILE A 148 1.50 1.40 4.17
N ALA A 149 0.96 0.88 5.26
CA ALA A 149 0.47 1.67 6.38
C ALA A 149 1.06 1.19 7.70
N GLY A 150 1.11 2.04 8.70
CA GLY A 150 1.56 1.69 10.04
C GLY A 150 1.95 2.91 10.86
N THR A 151 2.23 2.66 12.12
CA THR A 151 2.78 3.64 13.06
C THR A 151 4.26 3.86 12.75
N CYS A 152 4.75 5.09 12.90
CA CYS A 152 6.17 5.39 12.73
C CYS A 152 7.00 4.68 13.82
N GLY A 153 8.22 4.34 13.47
CA GLY A 153 9.20 3.74 14.36
C GLY A 153 10.54 4.47 14.30
N TYR A 154 11.62 3.73 14.43
CA TYR A 154 12.96 4.30 14.36
C TYR A 154 13.42 4.53 12.91
N GLY A 155 14.26 5.54 12.73
CA GLY A 155 14.75 5.95 11.41
C GLY A 155 15.65 4.94 10.68
N PHE A 156 16.11 3.89 11.38
CA PHE A 156 16.88 2.77 10.82
C PHE A 156 16.00 1.59 10.37
N GLU A 157 14.72 1.58 10.73
CA GLU A 157 13.80 0.51 10.37
C GLU A 157 13.39 0.58 8.90
N HIS A 158 12.98 -0.58 8.35
CA HIS A 158 12.63 -0.68 6.94
C HIS A 158 11.47 0.23 6.53
N PHE A 159 10.48 0.47 7.38
CA PHE A 159 9.39 1.39 7.07
C PHE A 159 9.89 2.83 6.87
N ALA A 160 10.82 3.29 7.72
CA ALA A 160 11.46 4.58 7.53
C ALA A 160 12.27 4.64 6.22
N SER A 161 12.92 3.53 5.84
CA SER A 161 13.63 3.43 4.56
C SER A 161 12.67 3.56 3.37
N TYR A 162 11.53 2.85 3.37
CA TYR A 162 10.48 2.98 2.35
C TYR A 162 9.94 4.41 2.26
N TRP A 163 9.65 5.02 3.41
CA TRP A 163 9.22 6.42 3.49
C TRP A 163 10.23 7.36 2.84
N LYS A 164 11.52 7.25 3.19
CA LYS A 164 12.59 8.09 2.63
C LYS A 164 12.69 7.92 1.11
N LYS A 165 12.69 6.68 0.62
CA LYS A 165 12.75 6.39 -0.83
C LYS A 165 11.57 6.99 -1.58
N TYR A 166 10.34 6.80 -1.10
CA TYR A 166 9.14 7.37 -1.73
C TYR A 166 9.15 8.89 -1.70
N LYS A 167 9.50 9.48 -0.55
CA LYS A 167 9.61 10.92 -0.39
C LYS A 167 10.64 11.51 -1.35
N SER A 168 11.83 10.94 -1.43
CA SER A 168 12.89 11.37 -2.34
C SER A 168 12.44 11.28 -3.80
N THR A 169 11.84 10.16 -4.22
CA THR A 169 11.30 10.00 -5.58
C THR A 169 10.29 11.09 -5.95
N ILE A 170 9.39 11.45 -5.02
CA ILE A 170 8.39 12.50 -5.24
C ILE A 170 9.04 13.89 -5.29
N GLN A 171 9.94 14.19 -4.33
CA GLN A 171 10.58 15.51 -4.22
C GLN A 171 11.50 15.81 -5.40
N THR A 172 12.22 14.82 -5.88
CA THR A 172 13.11 14.95 -7.05
C THR A 172 12.36 14.82 -8.38
N LYS A 173 11.04 14.58 -8.35
CA LYS A 173 10.20 14.36 -9.53
C LYS A 173 10.73 13.22 -10.41
N GLY A 174 11.27 12.18 -9.79
CA GLY A 174 11.86 11.03 -10.47
C GLY A 174 13.25 11.30 -11.07
N ASP A 175 13.87 12.43 -10.72
CA ASP A 175 15.29 12.65 -11.00
C ASP A 175 16.11 11.67 -10.14
N PHE A 176 16.51 10.61 -10.78
CA PHE A 176 17.07 9.46 -10.12
C PHE A 176 18.47 9.74 -9.56
N GLN A 177 19.25 10.59 -10.21
CA GLN A 177 20.57 10.95 -9.71
C GLN A 177 20.48 11.70 -8.39
N LYS A 178 19.60 12.71 -8.34
CA LYS A 178 19.34 13.43 -7.10
C LYS A 178 18.74 12.55 -6.01
N ALA A 179 17.85 11.64 -6.37
CA ALA A 179 17.24 10.71 -5.41
C ALA A 179 18.27 9.77 -4.78
N ALA A 180 19.21 9.27 -5.57
CA ALA A 180 20.29 8.40 -5.09
C ALA A 180 21.31 9.18 -4.23
N GLU A 181 21.67 10.39 -4.63
CA GLU A 181 22.53 11.28 -3.83
C GLU A 181 21.90 11.61 -2.48
N GLU A 182 20.62 11.98 -2.45
CA GLU A 182 19.89 12.26 -1.21
C GLU A 182 19.73 11.01 -0.31
N ALA A 183 19.63 9.83 -0.92
CA ALA A 183 19.55 8.55 -0.20
C ALA A 183 20.93 8.05 0.27
N GLY A 184 22.03 8.66 -0.20
CA GLY A 184 23.40 8.18 0.05
C GLY A 184 23.72 6.86 -0.67
N GLU A 185 23.02 6.57 -1.78
CA GLU A 185 23.22 5.37 -2.59
C GLU A 185 24.26 5.63 -3.68
N ASP A 186 25.05 4.60 -3.98
CA ASP A 186 26.07 4.65 -5.04
C ASP A 186 25.38 4.64 -6.43
N LEU A 187 25.52 5.71 -7.18
CA LEU A 187 24.90 5.92 -8.48
C LEU A 187 25.21 4.81 -9.49
N ASP A 188 26.41 4.22 -9.40
CA ASP A 188 26.83 3.15 -10.32
C ASP A 188 26.10 1.82 -10.06
N LYS A 189 25.52 1.66 -8.88
CA LYS A 189 24.76 0.46 -8.48
C LYS A 189 23.27 0.55 -8.77
N VAL A 190 22.82 1.71 -9.21
CA VAL A 190 21.40 1.91 -9.46
C VAL A 190 20.98 1.25 -10.77
N PRO A 191 20.04 0.30 -10.72
CA PRO A 191 19.58 -0.38 -11.92
C PRO A 191 18.90 0.55 -12.91
N GLU A 192 19.16 0.35 -14.19
CA GLU A 192 18.61 1.15 -15.30
C GLU A 192 17.06 1.24 -15.28
N TYR A 193 16.38 0.16 -14.80
CA TYR A 193 14.92 0.16 -14.71
C TYR A 193 14.36 1.17 -13.70
N MET A 194 15.13 1.53 -12.68
CA MET A 194 14.71 2.54 -11.69
C MET A 194 14.72 3.95 -12.29
N LYS A 195 15.50 4.21 -13.32
CA LYS A 195 15.52 5.49 -14.06
C LYS A 195 14.19 5.76 -14.79
N ARG A 196 13.31 4.76 -14.89
CA ARG A 196 12.00 4.83 -15.55
C ARG A 196 10.83 4.90 -14.59
N LEU A 197 11.06 5.07 -13.29
CA LEU A 197 9.97 5.17 -12.33
C LEU A 197 9.18 6.47 -12.56
N ASP A 198 7.88 6.31 -12.75
CA ASP A 198 6.97 7.46 -12.78
C ASP A 198 6.70 7.92 -11.34
N TRP A 199 7.30 9.05 -10.97
CA TRP A 199 7.14 9.64 -9.64
C TRP A 199 5.67 9.94 -9.28
N LYS A 200 4.81 10.17 -10.27
CA LYS A 200 3.37 10.41 -10.08
C LYS A 200 2.62 9.16 -9.61
N SER A 201 3.23 7.98 -9.78
CA SER A 201 2.65 6.72 -9.26
C SER A 201 2.90 6.53 -7.75
N PHE A 202 3.71 7.39 -7.13
CA PHE A 202 3.99 7.36 -5.70
C PHE A 202 3.19 8.41 -4.96
N SER A 203 2.72 8.06 -3.77
CA SER A 203 2.10 8.99 -2.84
C SER A 203 2.51 8.65 -1.41
N ILE A 204 2.63 9.69 -0.58
CA ILE A 204 2.86 9.55 0.85
C ILE A 204 1.84 10.38 1.61
N VAL A 205 1.33 9.82 2.69
CA VAL A 205 0.39 10.48 3.57
C VAL A 205 0.92 10.38 5.00
N ARG A 206 0.96 11.49 5.69
CA ARG A 206 1.31 11.59 7.10
C ARG A 206 0.16 12.24 7.84
N ILE A 207 -0.37 11.55 8.86
CA ILE A 207 -1.51 12.01 9.64
C ILE A 207 -1.09 12.05 11.12
N PRO A 208 -0.49 13.15 11.60
CA PRO A 208 -0.24 13.33 13.01
C PRO A 208 -1.54 13.63 13.76
N TYR A 209 -1.53 13.45 15.09
CA TYR A 209 -2.68 13.65 15.95
C TYR A 209 -3.37 15.03 15.73
N GLU A 210 -2.58 16.07 15.51
CA GLU A 210 -3.10 17.43 15.31
C GLU A 210 -3.97 17.59 14.05
N LEU A 211 -3.90 16.65 13.11
CA LEU A 211 -4.74 16.60 11.90
C LEU A 211 -5.95 15.70 12.04
N ILE A 212 -6.08 14.98 13.16
CA ILE A 212 -7.24 14.12 13.42
C ILE A 212 -8.40 14.99 13.90
N PRO A 213 -9.63 14.77 13.37
CA PRO A 213 -10.80 15.53 13.82
C PRO A 213 -11.03 15.38 15.32
N GLU A 214 -11.44 16.49 15.97
CA GLU A 214 -11.79 16.50 17.38
C GLU A 214 -12.87 15.46 17.71
N GLY A 215 -12.70 14.76 18.83
CA GLY A 215 -13.60 13.70 19.26
C GLY A 215 -13.41 12.35 18.56
N PHE A 216 -12.48 12.24 17.60
CA PHE A 216 -12.16 10.94 17.02
C PHE A 216 -11.27 10.09 17.94
N MET A 217 -10.38 10.71 18.68
CA MET A 217 -9.55 10.09 19.73
C MET A 217 -9.94 10.61 21.11
N ASP A 218 -9.56 9.88 22.16
CA ASP A 218 -9.68 10.37 23.54
C ASP A 218 -8.56 11.39 23.82
N ASP A 219 -8.88 12.68 23.69
CA ASP A 219 -7.95 13.79 23.87
C ASP A 219 -7.32 13.82 25.26
N GLN A 220 -8.03 13.37 26.29
CA GLN A 220 -7.51 13.26 27.65
C GLN A 220 -6.44 12.16 27.74
N GLN A 221 -6.65 11.05 27.07
CA GLN A 221 -5.68 9.97 27.01
C GLN A 221 -4.43 10.40 26.24
N VAL A 222 -4.59 11.12 25.13
CA VAL A 222 -3.46 11.68 24.36
C VAL A 222 -2.66 12.67 25.21
N ALA A 223 -3.34 13.57 25.94
CA ALA A 223 -2.69 14.51 26.85
C ALA A 223 -1.90 13.80 27.97
N ARG A 224 -2.47 12.73 28.56
CA ARG A 224 -1.76 11.89 29.55
C ARG A 224 -0.52 11.22 28.94
N SER A 225 -0.67 10.65 27.74
CA SER A 225 0.43 10.02 27.02
C SER A 225 1.55 11.03 26.75
N ARG A 226 1.21 12.25 26.34
CA ARG A 226 2.19 13.33 26.14
C ARG A 226 2.96 13.70 27.41
N ALA A 227 2.28 13.68 28.56
CA ALA A 227 2.88 14.01 29.84
C ALA A 227 3.76 12.89 30.42
N THR A 228 3.50 11.62 30.09
CA THR A 228 4.11 10.46 30.72
C THR A 228 5.06 9.68 29.82
N MET A 229 4.87 9.72 28.51
CA MET A 229 5.74 9.01 27.57
C MET A 229 7.05 9.75 27.31
N HIS A 230 8.08 8.98 26.96
CA HIS A 230 9.28 9.58 26.38
C HIS A 230 8.93 10.30 25.08
N ASN A 231 9.48 11.52 24.89
CA ASN A 231 9.11 12.37 23.76
C ASN A 231 9.29 11.68 22.39
N GLY A 232 10.36 10.90 22.19
CA GLY A 232 10.57 10.13 20.95
C GLY A 232 9.44 9.14 20.68
N ILE A 233 8.98 8.41 21.70
CA ILE A 233 7.87 7.46 21.60
C ILE A 233 6.57 8.21 21.30
N TYR A 234 6.31 9.32 21.98
CA TYR A 234 5.15 10.16 21.70
C TYR A 234 5.14 10.65 20.24
N GLN A 235 6.29 11.07 19.72
CA GLN A 235 6.41 11.51 18.33
C GLN A 235 6.18 10.37 17.33
N MET A 236 6.58 9.14 17.63
CA MET A 236 6.28 7.98 16.80
C MET A 236 4.78 7.66 16.78
N GLU A 237 4.16 7.57 17.95
CA GLU A 237 2.78 7.11 18.12
C GLU A 237 1.74 8.17 17.70
N TYR A 238 1.94 9.43 18.08
CA TYR A 238 0.98 10.50 17.87
C TYR A 238 1.44 11.56 16.88
N GLY A 239 2.74 11.83 16.80
CA GLY A 239 3.31 12.81 15.88
C GLY A 239 3.53 12.30 14.47
N ALA A 240 3.34 11.00 14.23
CA ALA A 240 3.63 10.34 12.97
C ALA A 240 5.03 10.71 12.42
N CYS A 241 6.04 10.65 13.29
CA CYS A 241 7.43 10.99 12.99
C CYS A 241 8.33 9.80 13.22
N PHE A 242 9.21 9.51 12.26
CA PHE A 242 10.33 8.60 12.50
C PHE A 242 11.38 9.30 13.36
N THR A 243 11.84 8.65 14.42
CA THR A 243 12.83 9.22 15.35
C THR A 243 14.22 8.68 15.08
N SER A 244 15.25 9.49 15.36
CA SER A 244 16.64 9.06 15.27
C SER A 244 17.09 8.40 16.59
N ASP A 245 18.10 7.51 16.49
CA ASP A 245 18.70 6.84 17.66
C ASP A 245 19.27 7.80 18.71
N SER A 246 19.69 9.01 18.27
CA SER A 246 20.23 10.05 19.16
C SER A 246 19.21 10.59 20.17
N GLN A 247 17.91 10.32 19.96
CA GLN A 247 16.84 10.64 20.91
C GLN A 247 16.40 9.41 21.73
N GLY A 248 17.12 8.31 21.60
CA GLY A 248 16.85 7.04 22.24
C GLY A 248 17.22 7.02 23.74
N PHE A 249 17.01 5.85 24.34
CA PHE A 249 17.02 5.54 25.76
C PHE A 249 18.33 5.85 26.51
N PHE A 250 19.41 6.15 25.82
CA PHE A 250 20.71 6.43 26.45
C PHE A 250 21.13 7.87 26.15
N LYS A 251 21.07 8.70 27.17
CA LYS A 251 21.84 9.95 27.26
C LYS A 251 23.13 9.67 27.96
#